data_3f0d4e6723c1edd01c2f1e21414f1bf3
#
_entry.id   3f0d4e6723c1edd01c2f1e21414f1bf3
#
_cell.length_a   1.000
_cell.length_b   1.000
_cell.length_c   1.000
_cell.angle_alpha   90.00
_cell.angle_beta   90.00
_cell.angle_gamma   90.00
#
_symmetry.space_group_name_H-M   'P 1'
#
loop_
_entity.id
_entity.type
_entity.pdbx_description
1 polymer ?
#
loop_
_entity_poly.entity_id
_entity_poly.type
_entity_poly.pdbx_seq_one_letter_code
_entity_poly.pdbx_strand_id
1 'polypeptide(L)'
;MSADAPILLLLHDAGRSSDQWREFVPILESRFRVIVPDLPDRDEDGALESLRRTLGDERCGVIGHGTGGSLAQVLAAEGGVDAMVLLDAPRAPAADDGVLASFDFPVLLLWGEDDAVVPVSVAEELNDAIATSTLGLLPGCGHDLTDEAAATIAPMILEYLRARYLQQSHHHDSEHAHQGVVRIQLERRPPWVDLEDDERDDWFVPDDNEEAAP
;
A
#
# COMPACT_ATOMS: atom_id res chain seq x y z
N MET A 1 -19.91 3.33 -12.87
CA MET A 1 -18.94 2.24 -12.56
C MET A 1 -19.63 0.91 -12.76
N SER A 2 -18.91 -0.11 -13.27
CA SER A 2 -19.45 -1.47 -13.39
C SER A 2 -19.67 -2.04 -11.99
N ALA A 3 -20.76 -2.82 -11.79
CA ALA A 3 -21.01 -3.54 -10.54
C ALA A 3 -19.90 -4.57 -10.21
N ASP A 4 -19.10 -4.91 -11.20
CA ASP A 4 -18.00 -5.88 -11.13
C ASP A 4 -16.62 -5.23 -10.85
N ALA A 5 -16.56 -3.92 -10.56
CA ALA A 5 -15.28 -3.28 -10.22
C ALA A 5 -14.75 -3.84 -8.88
N PRO A 6 -13.44 -4.17 -8.81
CA PRO A 6 -12.85 -4.71 -7.59
C PRO A 6 -12.95 -3.69 -6.44
N ILE A 7 -13.11 -4.22 -5.22
CA ILE A 7 -13.21 -3.39 -4.02
C ILE A 7 -11.83 -2.88 -3.63
N LEU A 8 -11.77 -1.61 -3.24
CA LEU A 8 -10.62 -1.00 -2.62
C LEU A 8 -11.06 -0.31 -1.32
N LEU A 9 -10.54 -0.81 -0.20
CA LEU A 9 -10.82 -0.32 1.14
C LEU A 9 -9.74 0.69 1.54
N LEU A 10 -10.14 1.86 2.05
CA LEU A 10 -9.24 2.91 2.52
C LEU A 10 -9.44 3.13 4.02
N LEU A 11 -8.39 2.88 4.81
CA LEU A 11 -8.40 2.93 6.28
C LEU A 11 -7.57 4.11 6.77
N HIS A 12 -8.22 5.07 7.41
CA HIS A 12 -7.59 6.30 7.92
C HIS A 12 -6.82 6.06 9.22
N ASP A 13 -5.93 6.98 9.56
CA ASP A 13 -5.20 6.96 10.82
C ASP A 13 -6.08 7.35 12.02
N ALA A 14 -5.64 7.01 13.23
CA ALA A 14 -6.28 7.41 14.49
C ALA A 14 -6.37 8.93 14.59
N GLY A 15 -7.52 9.42 15.06
CA GLY A 15 -7.79 10.86 15.17
C GLY A 15 -8.08 11.55 13.83
N ARG A 16 -8.10 10.81 12.72
CA ARG A 16 -8.55 11.27 11.41
C ARG A 16 -9.96 10.75 11.11
N SER A 17 -10.45 11.00 9.91
CA SER A 17 -11.74 10.52 9.41
C SER A 17 -11.60 10.10 7.94
N SER A 18 -12.70 9.65 7.35
CA SER A 18 -12.80 9.37 5.91
C SER A 18 -12.36 10.54 5.03
N ASP A 19 -12.44 11.79 5.51
CA ASP A 19 -11.98 12.99 4.79
C ASP A 19 -10.48 12.97 4.46
N GLN A 20 -9.68 12.18 5.16
CA GLN A 20 -8.27 11.98 4.86
C GLN A 20 -8.04 11.56 3.39
N TRP A 21 -8.97 10.82 2.83
CA TRP A 21 -8.87 10.21 1.50
C TRP A 21 -9.48 11.05 0.37
N ARG A 22 -9.90 12.29 0.65
CA ARG A 22 -10.63 13.15 -0.31
C ARG A 22 -9.92 13.35 -1.65
N GLU A 23 -8.57 13.38 -1.65
CA GLU A 23 -7.78 13.54 -2.87
C GLU A 23 -7.52 12.22 -3.60
N PHE A 24 -7.57 11.10 -2.89
CA PHE A 24 -7.36 9.76 -3.43
C PHE A 24 -8.62 9.19 -4.09
N VAL A 25 -9.78 9.36 -3.45
CA VAL A 25 -11.04 8.77 -3.88
C VAL A 25 -11.35 9.05 -5.36
N PRO A 26 -11.32 10.30 -5.87
CA PRO A 26 -11.65 10.57 -7.27
C PRO A 26 -10.72 9.87 -8.27
N ILE A 27 -9.45 9.66 -7.88
CA ILE A 27 -8.45 9.00 -8.72
C ILE A 27 -8.69 7.49 -8.73
N LEU A 28 -8.88 6.89 -7.55
CA LEU A 28 -9.02 5.46 -7.37
C LEU A 28 -10.38 4.93 -7.87
N GLU A 29 -11.46 5.71 -7.75
CA GLU A 29 -12.78 5.37 -8.28
C GLU A 29 -12.80 5.21 -9.80
N SER A 30 -11.79 5.69 -10.51
CA SER A 30 -11.66 5.45 -11.96
C SER A 30 -11.56 3.96 -12.31
N ARG A 31 -11.16 3.09 -11.36
CA ARG A 31 -10.93 1.65 -11.55
C ARG A 31 -11.53 0.76 -10.48
N PHE A 32 -11.74 1.26 -9.27
CA PHE A 32 -12.15 0.50 -8.11
C PHE A 32 -13.50 0.94 -7.56
N ARG A 33 -14.21 0.04 -6.91
CA ARG A 33 -15.30 0.37 -5.99
C ARG A 33 -14.68 0.75 -4.65
N VAL A 34 -14.49 2.03 -4.41
CA VAL A 34 -13.83 2.55 -3.22
C VAL A 34 -14.78 2.55 -2.02
N ILE A 35 -14.32 2.03 -0.89
CA ILE A 35 -15.04 2.02 0.40
C ILE A 35 -14.14 2.73 1.41
N VAL A 36 -14.66 3.78 2.04
CA VAL A 36 -13.93 4.59 3.03
C VAL A 36 -14.75 4.63 4.31
N PRO A 37 -14.57 3.67 5.21
CA PRO A 37 -15.29 3.64 6.48
C PRO A 37 -14.71 4.69 7.45
N ASP A 38 -15.56 5.29 8.28
CA ASP A 38 -15.09 5.97 9.47
C ASP A 38 -14.80 4.92 10.55
N LEU A 39 -13.55 4.88 10.98
CA LEU A 39 -13.07 3.92 11.98
C LEU A 39 -13.18 4.52 13.38
N PRO A 40 -13.56 3.74 14.40
CA PRO A 40 -13.55 4.20 15.79
C PRO A 40 -12.11 4.38 16.29
N ASP A 41 -11.81 5.49 16.91
CA ASP A 41 -10.45 5.89 17.32
C ASP A 41 -9.71 4.92 18.27
N ARG A 42 -10.41 4.05 18.98
CA ARG A 42 -9.84 3.21 20.05
C ARG A 42 -10.50 1.84 20.21
N ASP A 43 -11.14 1.36 19.17
CA ASP A 43 -11.82 0.07 19.17
C ASP A 43 -11.43 -0.72 17.90
N GLU A 44 -10.23 -1.27 17.92
CA GLU A 44 -9.71 -2.06 16.78
C GLU A 44 -10.58 -3.29 16.51
N ASP A 45 -11.05 -3.97 17.53
CA ASP A 45 -11.90 -5.15 17.39
C ASP A 45 -13.25 -4.80 16.76
N GLY A 46 -13.86 -3.70 17.21
CA GLY A 46 -15.11 -3.19 16.63
C GLY A 46 -14.91 -2.69 15.20
N ALA A 47 -13.76 -2.06 14.89
CA ALA A 47 -13.40 -1.67 13.54
C ALA A 47 -13.30 -2.91 12.63
N LEU A 48 -12.53 -3.93 13.02
CA LEU A 48 -12.37 -5.17 12.24
C LEU A 48 -13.72 -5.89 12.04
N GLU A 49 -14.56 -5.98 13.07
CA GLU A 49 -15.89 -6.57 12.93
C GLU A 49 -16.77 -5.79 11.94
N SER A 50 -16.70 -4.47 11.97
CA SER A 50 -17.42 -3.61 11.02
C SER A 50 -16.93 -3.80 9.59
N LEU A 51 -15.61 -3.90 9.39
CA LEU A 51 -15.00 -4.16 8.09
C LEU A 51 -15.42 -5.53 7.54
N ARG A 52 -15.34 -6.58 8.35
CA ARG A 52 -15.79 -7.94 7.98
C ARG A 52 -17.26 -7.95 7.56
N ARG A 53 -18.11 -7.23 8.30
CA ARG A 53 -19.55 -7.12 7.98
C ARG A 53 -19.78 -6.38 6.67
N THR A 54 -18.97 -5.35 6.39
CA THR A 54 -19.08 -4.56 5.16
C THR A 54 -18.63 -5.34 3.94
N LEU A 55 -17.55 -6.10 4.06
CA LEU A 55 -16.98 -6.90 2.97
C LEU A 55 -17.73 -8.22 2.75
N GLY A 56 -18.26 -8.83 3.82
CA GLY A 56 -18.82 -10.19 3.75
C GLY A 56 -17.77 -11.18 3.27
N ASP A 57 -18.08 -11.92 2.19
CA ASP A 57 -17.16 -12.88 1.57
C ASP A 57 -16.36 -12.27 0.37
N GLU A 58 -16.53 -10.95 0.11
CA GLU A 58 -15.84 -10.29 -1.00
C GLU A 58 -14.37 -10.06 -0.66
N ARG A 59 -13.49 -10.33 -1.65
CA ARG A 59 -12.07 -10.00 -1.55
C ARG A 59 -11.84 -8.54 -1.93
N CYS A 60 -10.79 -7.92 -1.39
CA CYS A 60 -10.51 -6.50 -1.63
C CYS A 60 -9.02 -6.19 -1.71
N GLY A 61 -8.68 -5.09 -2.37
CA GLY A 61 -7.45 -4.37 -2.09
C GLY A 61 -7.65 -3.49 -0.85
N VAL A 62 -6.58 -3.18 -0.14
CA VAL A 62 -6.62 -2.30 1.04
C VAL A 62 -5.49 -1.27 1.01
N ILE A 63 -5.82 -0.02 1.33
CA ILE A 63 -4.84 1.04 1.58
C ILE A 63 -5.04 1.48 3.03
N GLY A 64 -3.98 1.46 3.84
CA GLY A 64 -4.04 1.91 5.23
C GLY A 64 -2.95 2.92 5.55
N HIS A 65 -3.31 4.01 6.23
CA HIS A 65 -2.38 5.01 6.74
C HIS A 65 -2.30 4.89 8.26
N GLY A 66 -1.09 4.99 8.82
CA GLY A 66 -0.86 4.95 10.24
C GLY A 66 -1.51 3.71 10.90
N THR A 67 -2.34 3.89 11.90
CA THR A 67 -3.08 2.81 12.57
C THR A 67 -4.05 2.07 11.65
N GLY A 68 -4.62 2.74 10.63
CA GLY A 68 -5.38 2.09 9.57
C GLY A 68 -4.56 1.07 8.80
N GLY A 69 -3.25 1.29 8.68
CA GLY A 69 -2.33 0.32 8.10
C GLY A 69 -2.09 -0.90 9.00
N SER A 70 -2.10 -0.74 10.34
CA SER A 70 -2.08 -1.88 11.26
C SER A 70 -3.34 -2.73 11.11
N LEU A 71 -4.52 -2.11 11.00
CA LEU A 71 -5.77 -2.82 10.73
C LEU A 71 -5.75 -3.55 9.39
N ALA A 72 -5.15 -2.95 8.35
CA ALA A 72 -4.97 -3.59 7.05
C ALA A 72 -4.14 -4.87 7.15
N GLN A 73 -3.06 -4.87 7.94
CA GLN A 73 -2.22 -6.05 8.19
C GLN A 73 -3.01 -7.16 8.89
N VAL A 74 -3.83 -6.82 9.91
CA VAL A 74 -4.68 -7.80 10.61
C VAL A 74 -5.73 -8.38 9.67
N LEU A 75 -6.42 -7.53 8.88
CA LEU A 75 -7.39 -7.97 7.89
C LEU A 75 -6.77 -8.91 6.84
N ALA A 76 -5.55 -8.60 6.41
CA ALA A 76 -4.79 -9.42 5.48
C ALA A 76 -4.41 -10.79 6.07
N ALA A 77 -4.04 -10.84 7.34
CA ALA A 77 -3.74 -12.08 8.06
C ALA A 77 -4.94 -13.03 8.17
N GLU A 78 -6.15 -12.51 8.16
CA GLU A 78 -7.39 -13.29 8.18
C GLU A 78 -7.79 -13.82 6.79
N GLY A 79 -7.13 -13.35 5.75
CA GLY A 79 -7.45 -13.64 4.35
C GLY A 79 -8.45 -12.64 3.75
N GLY A 80 -8.69 -12.75 2.44
CA GLY A 80 -9.63 -11.86 1.74
C GLY A 80 -9.01 -10.58 1.20
N VAL A 81 -7.70 -10.36 1.39
CA VAL A 81 -6.94 -9.26 0.78
C VAL A 81 -6.16 -9.76 -0.44
N ASP A 82 -6.25 -9.04 -1.54
CA ASP A 82 -5.57 -9.35 -2.81
C ASP A 82 -4.42 -8.39 -3.14
N ALA A 83 -4.39 -7.23 -2.50
CA ALA A 83 -3.31 -6.25 -2.61
C ALA A 83 -3.33 -5.33 -1.39
N MET A 84 -2.18 -4.87 -0.92
CA MET A 84 -2.08 -3.98 0.22
C MET A 84 -1.14 -2.81 -0.06
N VAL A 85 -1.55 -1.62 0.38
CA VAL A 85 -0.70 -0.42 0.40
C VAL A 85 -0.66 0.09 1.83
N LEU A 86 0.52 0.28 2.36
CA LEU A 86 0.75 0.83 3.70
C LEU A 86 1.46 2.19 3.58
N LEU A 87 0.85 3.21 4.17
CA LEU A 87 1.39 4.57 4.24
C LEU A 87 1.76 4.84 5.71
N ASP A 88 3.05 5.01 5.99
CA ASP A 88 3.56 5.35 7.33
C ASP A 88 2.95 4.49 8.46
N ALA A 89 2.79 3.20 8.21
CA ALA A 89 1.99 2.31 9.04
C ALA A 89 2.84 1.58 10.08
N PRO A 90 2.51 1.63 11.38
CA PRO A 90 3.17 0.80 12.36
C PRO A 90 2.88 -0.68 12.08
N ARG A 91 3.80 -1.53 12.47
CA ARG A 91 3.59 -2.97 12.42
C ARG A 91 2.46 -3.36 13.39
N ALA A 92 1.49 -4.12 12.91
CA ALA A 92 0.42 -4.61 13.76
C ALA A 92 0.95 -5.64 14.77
N PRO A 93 0.59 -5.55 16.06
CA PRO A 93 1.04 -6.51 17.07
C PRO A 93 0.68 -7.96 16.74
N ALA A 94 -0.43 -8.19 16.04
CA ALA A 94 -0.88 -9.52 15.61
C ALA A 94 -0.18 -10.03 14.35
N ALA A 95 0.58 -9.18 13.63
CA ALA A 95 1.29 -9.54 12.42
C ALA A 95 2.76 -9.87 12.75
N ASP A 96 3.00 -11.06 13.30
CA ASP A 96 4.37 -11.55 13.49
C ASP A 96 5.07 -11.90 12.17
N ASP A 97 6.36 -12.23 12.21
CA ASP A 97 7.14 -12.52 11.00
C ASP A 97 6.55 -13.67 10.18
N GLY A 98 5.97 -14.68 10.85
CA GLY A 98 5.35 -15.80 10.17
C GLY A 98 4.08 -15.39 9.41
N VAL A 99 3.30 -14.49 9.98
CA VAL A 99 2.11 -13.91 9.34
C VAL A 99 2.51 -13.04 8.15
N LEU A 100 3.47 -12.12 8.35
CA LEU A 100 3.94 -11.23 7.27
C LEU A 100 4.56 -12.01 6.11
N ALA A 101 5.36 -13.03 6.40
CA ALA A 101 5.96 -13.90 5.40
C ALA A 101 4.94 -14.77 4.63
N SER A 102 3.72 -14.92 5.15
CA SER A 102 2.64 -15.66 4.48
C SER A 102 1.87 -14.85 3.45
N PHE A 103 2.10 -13.53 3.35
CA PHE A 103 1.44 -12.70 2.35
C PHE A 103 1.99 -13.02 0.95
N ASP A 104 1.12 -13.58 0.11
CA ASP A 104 1.43 -14.01 -1.25
C ASP A 104 0.87 -13.08 -2.34
N PHE A 105 0.37 -11.93 -1.93
CA PHE A 105 -0.19 -10.86 -2.77
C PHE A 105 0.73 -9.62 -2.77
N PRO A 106 0.60 -8.72 -3.76
CA PRO A 106 1.46 -7.54 -3.86
C PRO A 106 1.26 -6.55 -2.70
N VAL A 107 2.37 -6.09 -2.11
CA VAL A 107 2.39 -5.10 -1.03
C VAL A 107 3.24 -3.90 -1.43
N LEU A 108 2.69 -2.69 -1.32
CA LEU A 108 3.41 -1.44 -1.49
C LEU A 108 3.53 -0.74 -0.15
N LEU A 109 4.75 -0.43 0.25
CA LEU A 109 5.06 0.36 1.43
C LEU A 109 5.50 1.75 0.95
N LEU A 110 4.82 2.81 1.39
CA LEU A 110 5.22 4.19 1.12
C LEU A 110 5.48 4.91 2.42
N TRP A 111 6.62 5.59 2.49
CA TRP A 111 7.07 6.17 3.75
C TRP A 111 7.72 7.53 3.59
N GLY A 112 7.37 8.48 4.48
CA GLY A 112 8.09 9.73 4.63
C GLY A 112 9.46 9.50 5.27
N GLU A 113 10.56 9.96 4.63
CA GLU A 113 11.90 9.80 5.23
C GLU A 113 12.05 10.57 6.54
N ASP A 114 11.27 11.64 6.74
CA ASP A 114 11.28 12.49 7.94
C ASP A 114 10.15 12.13 8.92
N ASP A 115 9.55 10.94 8.80
CA ASP A 115 8.49 10.49 9.72
C ASP A 115 9.03 10.33 11.15
N ALA A 116 8.58 11.21 12.04
CA ALA A 116 8.94 11.20 13.46
C ALA A 116 7.96 10.37 14.33
N VAL A 117 6.85 9.88 13.76
CA VAL A 117 5.83 9.09 14.46
C VAL A 117 6.10 7.61 14.27
N VAL A 118 6.26 7.17 13.02
CA VAL A 118 6.63 5.80 12.68
C VAL A 118 7.93 5.84 11.86
N PRO A 119 9.08 5.59 12.50
CA PRO A 119 10.39 5.70 11.83
C PRO A 119 10.53 4.78 10.62
N VAL A 120 11.31 5.20 9.62
CA VAL A 120 11.62 4.43 8.40
C VAL A 120 12.11 3.01 8.69
N SER A 121 12.80 2.79 9.83
CA SER A 121 13.23 1.44 10.23
C SER A 121 12.06 0.45 10.34
N VAL A 122 10.84 0.91 10.64
CA VAL A 122 9.65 0.05 10.64
C VAL A 122 9.27 -0.36 9.23
N ALA A 123 9.40 0.56 8.25
CA ALA A 123 9.20 0.23 6.84
C ALA A 123 10.22 -0.81 6.34
N GLU A 124 11.48 -0.64 6.71
CA GLU A 124 12.56 -1.58 6.38
C GLU A 124 12.29 -2.97 6.99
N GLU A 125 11.88 -3.04 8.27
CA GLU A 125 11.48 -4.30 8.93
C GLU A 125 10.29 -4.98 8.23
N LEU A 126 9.27 -4.21 7.82
CA LEU A 126 8.13 -4.74 7.07
C LEU A 126 8.56 -5.21 5.69
N ASN A 127 9.42 -4.47 5.00
CA ASN A 127 9.93 -4.85 3.68
C ASN A 127 10.76 -6.13 3.75
N ASP A 128 11.56 -6.31 4.80
CA ASP A 128 12.33 -7.53 5.01
C ASP A 128 11.45 -8.75 5.33
N ALA A 129 10.36 -8.53 6.05
CA ALA A 129 9.45 -9.60 6.47
C ALA A 129 8.46 -10.03 5.37
N ILE A 130 8.09 -9.14 4.44
CA ILE A 130 7.09 -9.39 3.40
C ILE A 130 7.78 -9.59 2.05
N ALA A 131 7.91 -10.82 1.60
CA ALA A 131 8.65 -11.16 0.37
C ALA A 131 8.07 -10.52 -0.92
N THR A 132 6.79 -10.15 -0.92
CA THR A 132 6.08 -9.53 -2.05
C THR A 132 6.03 -8.01 -1.97
N SER A 133 6.76 -7.40 -1.03
CA SER A 133 6.71 -5.95 -0.82
C SER A 133 7.67 -5.18 -1.73
N THR A 134 7.29 -3.94 -1.97
CA THR A 134 8.15 -2.89 -2.56
C THR A 134 8.07 -1.68 -1.65
N LEU A 135 9.22 -1.14 -1.24
CA LEU A 135 9.31 0.04 -0.38
C LEU A 135 9.65 1.29 -1.20
N GLY A 136 8.79 2.29 -1.12
CA GLY A 136 9.03 3.64 -1.66
C GLY A 136 9.26 4.64 -0.54
N LEU A 137 10.40 5.34 -0.56
CA LEU A 137 10.74 6.40 0.37
C LEU A 137 10.51 7.77 -0.27
N LEU A 138 9.88 8.69 0.48
CA LEU A 138 9.54 10.04 0.05
C LEU A 138 10.40 11.06 0.83
N PRO A 139 11.50 11.55 0.24
CA PRO A 139 12.35 12.55 0.89
C PRO A 139 11.61 13.85 1.21
N GLY A 140 11.81 14.36 2.42
CA GLY A 140 11.22 15.62 2.87
C GLY A 140 9.75 15.51 3.29
N CYS A 141 9.18 14.29 3.30
CA CYS A 141 7.84 14.03 3.85
C CYS A 141 7.93 13.46 5.26
N GLY A 142 6.98 13.86 6.11
CA GLY A 142 6.76 13.33 7.45
C GLY A 142 5.73 12.21 7.46
N HIS A 143 4.98 12.13 8.58
CA HIS A 143 3.99 11.08 8.81
C HIS A 143 2.72 11.22 7.96
N ASP A 144 2.43 12.40 7.45
CA ASP A 144 1.11 12.71 6.87
C ASP A 144 1.13 12.71 5.34
N LEU A 145 1.58 11.59 4.74
CA LEU A 145 1.69 11.45 3.28
C LEU A 145 0.39 11.76 2.53
N THR A 146 -0.75 11.57 3.16
CA THR A 146 -2.05 11.83 2.56
C THR A 146 -2.34 13.32 2.38
N ASP A 147 -1.71 14.19 3.16
CA ASP A 147 -1.78 15.65 3.00
C ASP A 147 -0.51 16.19 2.30
N GLU A 148 0.68 15.62 2.59
CA GLU A 148 1.96 16.14 2.10
C GLU A 148 2.26 15.75 0.64
N ALA A 149 1.81 14.59 0.22
CA ALA A 149 2.21 13.99 -1.05
C ALA A 149 1.05 13.43 -1.89
N ALA A 150 -0.21 13.69 -1.53
CA ALA A 150 -1.40 13.10 -2.15
C ALA A 150 -1.38 13.15 -3.69
N ALA A 151 -1.06 14.32 -4.26
CA ALA A 151 -1.05 14.54 -5.71
C ALA A 151 -0.03 13.65 -6.45
N THR A 152 1.03 13.23 -5.76
CA THR A 152 2.06 12.35 -6.31
C THR A 152 1.73 10.89 -6.07
N ILE A 153 1.37 10.53 -4.83
CA ILE A 153 1.25 9.12 -4.47
C ILE A 153 -0.09 8.50 -4.90
N ALA A 154 -1.18 9.26 -5.00
CA ALA A 154 -2.47 8.68 -5.37
C ALA A 154 -2.50 8.13 -6.81
N PRO A 155 -1.98 8.85 -7.84
CA PRO A 155 -1.81 8.27 -9.18
C PRO A 155 -0.85 7.09 -9.21
N MET A 156 0.24 7.16 -8.45
CA MET A 156 1.24 6.09 -8.35
C MET A 156 0.64 4.82 -7.75
N ILE A 157 -0.12 4.94 -6.66
CA ILE A 157 -0.84 3.82 -6.05
C ILE A 157 -1.83 3.22 -7.06
N LEU A 158 -2.57 4.05 -7.80
CA LEU A 158 -3.50 3.56 -8.84
C LEU A 158 -2.76 2.70 -9.88
N GLU A 159 -1.62 3.18 -10.40
CA GLU A 159 -0.85 2.44 -11.40
C GLU A 159 -0.23 1.16 -10.81
N TYR A 160 0.30 1.21 -9.59
CA TYR A 160 0.79 0.01 -8.90
C TYR A 160 -0.32 -1.05 -8.75
N LEU A 161 -1.48 -0.66 -8.23
CA LEU A 161 -2.60 -1.56 -8.06
C LEU A 161 -3.14 -2.07 -9.40
N ARG A 162 -3.15 -1.22 -10.45
CA ARG A 162 -3.53 -1.63 -11.79
C ARG A 162 -2.58 -2.70 -12.35
N ALA A 163 -1.28 -2.47 -12.25
CA ALA A 163 -0.28 -3.37 -12.80
C ALA A 163 -0.24 -4.73 -12.07
N ARG A 164 -0.42 -4.73 -10.75
CA ARG A 164 -0.25 -5.91 -9.91
C ARG A 164 -1.55 -6.62 -9.57
N TYR A 165 -2.60 -5.87 -9.25
CA TYR A 165 -3.88 -6.40 -8.80
C TYR A 165 -4.77 -6.85 -9.96
N LEU A 166 -4.86 -6.04 -11.03
CA LEU A 166 -5.73 -6.37 -12.17
C LEU A 166 -5.12 -7.41 -13.13
N GLN A 167 -3.79 -7.61 -13.12
CA GLN A 167 -3.13 -8.64 -13.94
C GLN A 167 -3.27 -10.06 -13.37
N GLN A 168 -3.47 -10.23 -12.07
CA GLN A 168 -3.69 -11.56 -11.46
C GLN A 168 -4.94 -12.27 -11.98
N SER A 169 -5.88 -11.55 -12.60
CA SER A 169 -7.07 -12.12 -13.22
C SER A 169 -6.78 -12.94 -14.50
N HIS A 170 -5.56 -12.94 -15.02
CA HIS A 170 -5.23 -13.52 -16.33
C HIS A 170 -4.08 -14.54 -16.35
N HIS A 171 -3.27 -14.69 -15.31
CA HIS A 171 -2.18 -15.66 -15.32
C HIS A 171 -1.92 -16.31 -13.97
N HIS A 172 -1.96 -17.63 -13.98
CA HIS A 172 -1.55 -18.53 -12.91
C HIS A 172 -0.12 -19.01 -13.17
N ASP A 173 0.81 -18.08 -13.38
CA ASP A 173 2.24 -18.37 -13.41
C ASP A 173 2.96 -17.26 -12.61
N SER A 174 3.45 -17.68 -11.47
CA SER A 174 4.17 -16.88 -10.50
C SER A 174 5.56 -16.54 -11.00
N GLU A 175 5.77 -15.37 -11.56
CA GLU A 175 7.08 -14.75 -11.57
C GLU A 175 7.21 -13.82 -10.35
N HIS A 176 8.34 -13.95 -9.65
CA HIS A 176 8.63 -13.44 -8.33
C HIS A 176 8.43 -11.92 -8.25
N ALA A 177 7.60 -11.47 -7.30
CA ALA A 177 7.61 -10.08 -6.86
C ALA A 177 9.02 -9.76 -6.33
N HIS A 178 9.67 -8.77 -6.91
CA HIS A 178 11.01 -8.38 -6.47
C HIS A 178 10.89 -7.46 -5.26
N GLN A 179 11.50 -7.85 -4.14
CA GLN A 179 11.78 -6.94 -3.04
C GLN A 179 12.70 -5.82 -3.56
N GLY A 180 12.34 -4.59 -3.31
CA GLY A 180 13.14 -3.45 -3.73
C GLY A 180 12.84 -2.22 -2.88
N VAL A 181 13.83 -1.33 -2.77
CA VAL A 181 13.69 -0.01 -2.14
C VAL A 181 13.88 1.05 -3.22
N VAL A 182 12.91 1.94 -3.38
CA VAL A 182 12.94 3.03 -4.36
C VAL A 182 12.75 4.35 -3.65
N ARG A 183 13.60 5.35 -3.97
CA ARG A 183 13.38 6.74 -3.54
C ARG A 183 12.53 7.49 -4.55
N ILE A 184 11.40 8.01 -4.09
CA ILE A 184 10.41 8.70 -4.92
C ILE A 184 10.65 10.21 -4.83
N GLN A 185 11.02 10.84 -5.97
CA GLN A 185 11.18 12.29 -6.03
C GLN A 185 9.85 12.96 -6.35
N LEU A 186 9.36 13.83 -5.46
CA LEU A 186 8.06 14.50 -5.59
C LEU A 186 7.93 15.42 -6.81
N GLU A 187 9.05 15.92 -7.35
CA GLU A 187 9.06 16.81 -8.53
C GLU A 187 9.07 16.08 -9.88
N ARG A 188 9.18 14.75 -9.88
CA ARG A 188 9.22 13.94 -11.11
C ARG A 188 8.16 12.86 -11.02
N ARG A 189 7.40 12.70 -12.12
CA ARG A 189 6.58 11.50 -12.29
C ARG A 189 7.46 10.27 -12.10
N PRO A 190 7.01 9.28 -11.31
CA PRO A 190 7.73 8.01 -11.21
C PRO A 190 7.98 7.43 -12.62
N PRO A 191 9.15 6.83 -12.88
CA PRO A 191 9.50 6.34 -14.20
C PRO A 191 8.49 5.36 -14.83
N TRP A 192 7.67 4.71 -14.00
CA TRP A 192 6.64 3.77 -14.45
C TRP A 192 5.28 4.39 -14.81
N VAL A 193 5.07 5.70 -14.61
CA VAL A 193 3.81 6.40 -14.95
C VAL A 193 3.74 6.76 -16.43
N ASP A 194 4.88 6.83 -17.12
CA ASP A 194 5.00 7.18 -18.53
C ASP A 194 5.23 5.96 -19.46
N LEU A 195 5.21 4.73 -18.94
CA LEU A 195 5.38 3.53 -19.76
C LEU A 195 4.09 3.24 -20.52
N GLU A 196 4.13 3.41 -21.84
CA GLU A 196 3.13 2.84 -22.75
C GLU A 196 3.12 1.31 -22.59
N ASP A 197 1.98 0.67 -22.91
CA ASP A 197 1.63 -0.69 -22.50
C ASP A 197 2.64 -1.83 -22.86
N ASP A 198 3.70 -1.54 -23.62
CA ASP A 198 4.61 -2.53 -24.21
C ASP A 198 6.02 -2.63 -23.55
N GLU A 199 6.37 -1.76 -22.59
CA GLU A 199 7.74 -1.71 -22.01
C GLU A 199 7.78 -1.86 -20.48
N ARG A 200 6.81 -2.50 -19.85
CA ARG A 200 6.59 -2.47 -18.38
C ARG A 200 7.40 -3.46 -17.56
N ASP A 201 8.17 -4.36 -18.18
CA ASP A 201 8.85 -5.45 -17.46
C ASP A 201 10.25 -5.09 -16.95
N ASP A 202 10.83 -3.91 -17.32
CA ASP A 202 12.24 -3.57 -17.06
C ASP A 202 12.47 -2.41 -16.07
N TRP A 203 11.51 -2.02 -15.25
CA TRP A 203 11.66 -0.84 -14.39
C TRP A 203 12.44 -1.07 -13.08
N PHE A 204 12.85 -2.28 -12.77
CA PHE A 204 13.72 -2.56 -11.64
C PHE A 204 15.18 -2.36 -12.04
N VAL A 205 15.75 -1.20 -11.70
CA VAL A 205 17.20 -0.98 -11.73
C VAL A 205 17.72 -1.13 -10.31
N PRO A 206 18.48 -2.19 -9.98
CA PRO A 206 19.20 -2.25 -8.71
C PRO A 206 20.17 -1.07 -8.62
N ASP A 207 20.29 -0.48 -7.44
CA ASP A 207 21.28 0.58 -7.18
C ASP A 207 22.69 -0.05 -7.18
N ASP A 208 23.37 -0.09 -8.33
CA ASP A 208 24.73 -0.60 -8.51
C ASP A 208 25.81 0.37 -7.96
N ASN A 209 25.55 1.03 -6.83
CA ASN A 209 26.55 1.87 -6.16
C ASN A 209 27.23 1.16 -4.99
N GLU A 210 27.76 -0.05 -5.23
CA GLU A 210 28.92 -0.55 -4.48
C GLU A 210 30.20 -0.08 -5.18
N GLU A 211 30.57 1.18 -4.99
CA GLU A 211 31.95 1.60 -5.23
C GLU A 211 32.86 0.94 -4.21
N ALA A 212 33.60 -0.05 -4.67
CA ALA A 212 34.73 -0.62 -3.97
C ALA A 212 35.70 0.47 -3.60
N ALA A 213 35.85 0.72 -2.30
CA ALA A 213 36.99 1.51 -1.77
C ALA A 213 38.30 0.71 -1.91
N PRO A 214 39.43 1.40 -2.17
CA PRO A 214 40.74 0.80 -2.43
C PRO A 214 41.37 0.14 -1.20
#